data_8bd95d926288be7c83c42d7030039c42
#
_entry.id   8bd95d926288be7c83c42d7030039c42
#
_cell.length_a   1.000
_cell.length_b   1.000
_cell.length_c   1.000
_cell.angle_alpha   90.00
_cell.angle_beta   90.00
_cell.angle_gamma   90.00
#
_symmetry.space_group_name_H-M   'P 1'
#
loop_
_entity.id
_entity.type
_entity.pdbx_description
1 polymer ?
#
loop_
_entity_poly.entity_id
_entity_poly.type
_entity_poly.pdbx_seq_one_letter_code
_entity_poly.pdbx_strand_id
1 'polypeptide(L)'
;MNKTKRTALLAAFMVSVSVVMAGCGGGGPKEAAPAAEVNKPVTITVFNPSNYSEYLWNNLWVEPIKKKYPHITLVHVKNEKGSSLADLVMANRVPDIIQGSGIKSTFEYNDLGILDDMTPLMKANGFDAGGIDPVSLDSLKIDKKDAKIYGLPVGQGHAALYYNKDLFNKFGVAYPKDGMNWDEVYELAKKMARTDGGVKYRGFDFVADFQIPYNQLSLPFVDNKTDRANVQTDGWKTVFAAMKRFYDIDGNNPGALPNVFNPFLKDKTVAMFAVPNILSPLIESTQNGLDWDMVTLPTFASGPKTGIQPVVSGLYVSKTSQNKNEAFRVVAHLLSEEIQTERSRIGEPSILKKPEIKKSFAADMPHTKGRNVIAFVSGTPAPSPSSVTKYDSIAGTEMVKKFKEVAFNGKDINTALREAEEIINKKIDEEKAKK
;
A
#
# COMPACT_ATOMS: atom_id res chain seq x y z
N MET A 1 -3.59 5.28 79.46
CA MET A 1 -3.33 6.48 80.25
C MET A 1 -3.10 7.65 79.36
N ASN A 2 -3.90 8.72 79.62
CA ASN A 2 -3.85 10.11 79.10
C ASN A 2 -3.97 10.30 77.56
N LYS A 3 -5.14 10.67 77.00
CA LYS A 3 -5.90 11.95 77.04
C LYS A 3 -5.03 13.20 76.87
N THR A 4 -5.17 13.93 75.75
CA THR A 4 -5.59 15.36 75.81
C THR A 4 -6.10 15.88 74.45
N LYS A 5 -7.22 16.52 74.52
CA LYS A 5 -7.94 17.29 73.50
C LYS A 5 -7.29 18.68 73.30
N ARG A 6 -7.54 19.30 72.17
CA ARG A 6 -7.87 20.77 72.00
C ARG A 6 -7.81 21.13 70.52
N THR A 7 -8.67 21.72 69.87
CA THR A 7 -9.73 22.72 69.94
C THR A 7 -9.64 23.57 68.67
N ALA A 8 -10.76 23.77 68.05
CA ALA A 8 -10.96 24.53 66.79
C ALA A 8 -10.62 26.02 66.91
N LEU A 9 -10.30 26.65 65.75
CA LEU A 9 -10.49 28.07 65.53
C LEU A 9 -10.95 28.31 64.10
N LEU A 10 -12.24 28.79 63.98
CA LEU A 10 -12.79 29.43 62.78
C LEU A 10 -12.23 30.87 62.77
N ALA A 11 -11.78 31.31 61.57
CA ALA A 11 -11.60 32.71 61.26
C ALA A 11 -12.35 33.02 59.96
N ALA A 12 -13.45 33.71 60.09
CA ALA A 12 -14.19 34.34 58.99
C ALA A 12 -13.48 35.64 58.61
N PHE A 13 -13.24 35.80 57.29
CA PHE A 13 -12.82 37.09 56.74
C PHE A 13 -13.89 37.60 55.77
N MET A 14 -14.59 38.67 56.21
CA MET A 14 -15.42 39.50 55.35
C MET A 14 -14.50 40.36 54.49
N VAL A 15 -14.73 40.43 53.20
CA VAL A 15 -14.16 41.43 52.30
C VAL A 15 -15.26 42.24 51.67
N SER A 16 -15.16 43.49 51.92
CA SER A 16 -16.05 44.57 51.52
C SER A 16 -16.11 44.81 49.99
N VAL A 17 -17.31 45.02 49.49
CA VAL A 17 -17.62 45.49 48.14
C VAL A 17 -17.29 46.98 48.05
N SER A 18 -16.43 47.36 47.11
CA SER A 18 -16.31 48.75 46.66
C SER A 18 -16.76 48.88 45.20
N VAL A 19 -17.92 49.45 44.99
CA VAL A 19 -18.44 49.85 43.68
C VAL A 19 -17.76 51.16 43.29
N VAL A 20 -17.09 51.18 42.14
CA VAL A 20 -16.74 52.39 41.43
C VAL A 20 -17.41 52.39 40.08
N MET A 21 -18.43 53.20 39.93
CA MET A 21 -18.96 53.60 38.62
C MET A 21 -18.12 54.75 38.05
N ALA A 22 -17.66 54.62 36.82
CA ALA A 22 -17.75 55.62 35.76
C ALA A 22 -16.88 55.27 34.53
N GLY A 23 -17.46 55.40 33.33
CA GLY A 23 -16.68 55.58 32.11
C GLY A 23 -17.24 54.82 30.91
N CYS A 24 -18.15 55.41 30.15
CA CYS A 24 -18.56 55.02 28.83
C CYS A 24 -17.37 54.95 27.85
N GLY A 25 -17.19 53.81 27.16
CA GLY A 25 -16.33 53.69 25.99
C GLY A 25 -16.71 52.42 25.26
N GLY A 26 -17.33 52.54 24.07
CA GLY A 26 -17.83 51.42 23.27
C GLY A 26 -16.70 50.50 22.80
N GLY A 27 -16.77 49.26 23.24
CA GLY A 27 -16.03 48.14 22.70
C GLY A 27 -16.93 46.93 22.83
N GLY A 28 -17.35 46.37 21.69
CA GLY A 28 -18.16 45.17 21.66
C GLY A 28 -17.45 44.01 22.36
N PRO A 29 -18.19 43.00 22.81
CA PRO A 29 -17.61 41.86 23.51
C PRO A 29 -16.60 41.19 22.60
N LYS A 30 -15.30 41.20 22.95
CA LYS A 30 -14.33 40.29 22.38
C LYS A 30 -14.82 38.88 22.73
N GLU A 31 -15.24 38.13 21.70
CA GLU A 31 -15.43 36.72 21.81
C GLU A 31 -14.17 36.13 22.43
N ALA A 32 -14.31 35.55 23.61
CA ALA A 32 -13.21 34.82 24.25
C ALA A 32 -12.80 33.71 23.28
N ALA A 33 -11.52 33.71 22.91
CA ALA A 33 -10.96 32.63 22.15
C ALA A 33 -11.34 31.30 22.86
N PRO A 34 -11.80 30.29 22.12
CA PRO A 34 -12.19 29.03 22.73
C PRO A 34 -11.03 28.53 23.57
N ALA A 35 -11.31 28.22 24.84
CA ALA A 35 -10.34 27.63 25.75
C ALA A 35 -9.70 26.44 25.08
N ALA A 36 -8.36 26.38 25.05
CA ALA A 36 -7.64 25.26 24.49
C ALA A 36 -8.20 23.99 25.15
N GLU A 37 -8.82 23.12 24.37
CA GLU A 37 -9.28 21.81 24.86
C GLU A 37 -8.09 21.15 25.53
N VAL A 38 -8.16 20.92 26.83
CA VAL A 38 -7.16 20.14 27.56
C VAL A 38 -7.27 18.74 27.00
N ASN A 39 -6.33 18.37 26.12
CA ASN A 39 -6.29 17.05 25.51
C ASN A 39 -6.11 15.99 26.61
N LYS A 40 -7.19 15.29 26.94
CA LYS A 40 -7.16 14.21 27.93
C LYS A 40 -6.32 13.05 27.37
N PRO A 41 -5.52 12.36 28.18
CA PRO A 41 -4.83 11.17 27.74
C PRO A 41 -5.79 10.15 27.13
N VAL A 42 -5.47 9.66 25.95
CA VAL A 42 -6.28 8.67 25.24
C VAL A 42 -5.38 7.56 24.67
N THR A 43 -5.87 6.33 24.71
CA THR A 43 -5.22 5.18 24.08
C THR A 43 -5.97 4.84 22.79
N ILE A 44 -5.25 4.77 21.67
CA ILE A 44 -5.76 4.37 20.38
C ILE A 44 -5.15 3.02 20.00
N THR A 45 -6.00 2.03 19.77
CA THR A 45 -5.61 0.68 19.36
C THR A 45 -5.55 0.60 17.84
N VAL A 46 -4.48 -0.01 17.30
CA VAL A 46 -4.22 -0.13 15.86
C VAL A 46 -3.98 -1.58 15.50
N PHE A 47 -4.80 -2.13 14.62
CA PHE A 47 -4.60 -3.46 14.04
C PHE A 47 -3.86 -3.37 12.71
N ASN A 48 -2.81 -4.20 12.57
CA ASN A 48 -2.09 -4.36 11.31
C ASN A 48 -2.00 -5.86 10.97
N PRO A 49 -2.56 -6.31 9.84
CA PRO A 49 -2.58 -7.73 9.48
C PRO A 49 -1.19 -8.31 9.16
N SER A 50 -0.22 -7.47 8.80
CA SER A 50 1.14 -7.88 8.43
C SER A 50 2.11 -7.88 9.62
N ASN A 51 1.67 -7.46 10.80
CA ASN A 51 2.48 -7.39 12.03
C ASN A 51 3.82 -6.66 11.82
N TYR A 52 3.79 -5.33 11.88
CA TYR A 52 5.02 -4.54 11.83
C TYR A 52 6.06 -5.07 12.81
N SER A 53 7.33 -5.07 12.41
CA SER A 53 8.43 -5.19 13.36
C SER A 53 8.38 -4.02 14.36
N GLU A 54 8.92 -4.22 15.55
CA GLU A 54 8.96 -3.17 16.57
C GLU A 54 9.63 -1.89 16.06
N TYR A 55 10.67 -2.03 15.25
CA TYR A 55 11.34 -0.90 14.61
C TYR A 55 10.38 -0.11 13.69
N LEU A 56 9.67 -0.77 12.80
CA LEU A 56 8.73 -0.10 11.88
C LEU A 56 7.54 0.49 12.63
N TRP A 57 7.02 -0.22 13.64
CA TRP A 57 5.94 0.29 14.47
C TRP A 57 6.34 1.59 15.17
N ASN A 58 7.51 1.60 15.83
CA ASN A 58 7.97 2.77 16.54
C ASN A 58 8.23 3.95 15.59
N ASN A 59 8.94 3.73 14.48
CA ASN A 59 9.36 4.83 13.60
C ASN A 59 8.24 5.36 12.69
N LEU A 60 7.33 4.50 12.22
CA LEU A 60 6.28 4.93 11.30
C LEU A 60 4.98 5.35 11.99
N TRP A 61 4.79 4.98 13.27
CA TRP A 61 3.55 5.23 14.00
C TRP A 61 3.79 5.96 15.32
N VAL A 62 4.53 5.35 16.24
CA VAL A 62 4.61 5.85 17.63
C VAL A 62 5.28 7.20 17.71
N GLU A 63 6.51 7.32 17.18
CA GLU A 63 7.29 8.56 17.31
C GLU A 63 6.64 9.76 16.58
N PRO A 64 6.11 9.62 15.34
CA PRO A 64 5.40 10.71 14.69
C PRO A 64 4.18 11.18 15.48
N ILE A 65 3.38 10.25 16.00
CA ILE A 65 2.17 10.58 16.75
C ILE A 65 2.51 11.20 18.11
N LYS A 66 3.47 10.64 18.84
CA LYS A 66 3.93 11.17 20.12
C LYS A 66 4.48 12.60 20.00
N LYS A 67 5.23 12.88 18.93
CA LYS A 67 5.75 14.23 18.62
C LYS A 67 4.61 15.23 18.41
N LYS A 68 3.55 14.86 17.68
CA LYS A 68 2.43 15.74 17.32
C LYS A 68 1.35 15.79 18.38
N TYR A 69 1.01 14.64 18.96
CA TYR A 69 -0.09 14.44 19.91
C TYR A 69 0.39 13.70 21.16
N PRO A 70 1.14 14.36 22.08
CA PRO A 70 1.74 13.70 23.24
C PRO A 70 0.73 13.07 24.22
N HIS A 71 -0.55 13.44 24.11
CA HIS A 71 -1.64 12.86 24.90
C HIS A 71 -2.21 11.56 24.30
N ILE A 72 -1.80 11.19 23.06
CA ILE A 72 -2.26 9.96 22.41
C ILE A 72 -1.20 8.87 22.60
N THR A 73 -1.62 7.73 23.16
CA THR A 73 -0.80 6.52 23.26
C THR A 73 -1.30 5.51 22.23
N LEU A 74 -0.41 5.02 21.34
CA LEU A 74 -0.75 3.98 20.37
C LEU A 74 -0.45 2.58 20.94
N VAL A 75 -1.38 1.65 20.75
CA VAL A 75 -1.22 0.24 21.10
C VAL A 75 -1.37 -0.63 19.86
N HIS A 76 -0.34 -1.38 19.52
CA HIS A 76 -0.35 -2.31 18.38
C HIS A 76 -1.09 -3.58 18.75
N VAL A 77 -2.19 -3.87 18.05
CA VAL A 77 -2.94 -5.12 18.14
C VAL A 77 -2.43 -6.05 17.06
N LYS A 78 -1.68 -7.08 17.43
CA LYS A 78 -1.05 -8.03 16.50
C LYS A 78 -2.06 -9.05 15.99
N ASN A 79 -1.90 -9.42 14.73
CA ASN A 79 -2.65 -10.51 14.10
C ASN A 79 -2.01 -11.85 14.46
N GLU A 80 -2.52 -12.48 15.49
CA GLU A 80 -2.04 -13.76 16.04
C GLU A 80 -3.22 -14.73 16.24
N LYS A 81 -2.94 -15.98 16.57
CA LYS A 81 -3.99 -16.96 16.86
C LYS A 81 -4.90 -16.47 17.99
N GLY A 82 -6.20 -16.34 17.72
CA GLY A 82 -7.21 -15.83 18.66
C GLY A 82 -7.29 -14.30 18.74
N SER A 83 -6.54 -13.58 17.88
CA SER A 83 -6.61 -12.12 17.70
C SER A 83 -6.59 -11.73 16.23
N SER A 84 -7.08 -12.60 15.33
CA SER A 84 -7.43 -12.16 13.99
C SER A 84 -8.53 -11.10 14.07
N LEU A 85 -8.66 -10.28 13.02
CA LEU A 85 -9.70 -9.24 13.03
C LEU A 85 -11.12 -9.83 13.24
N ALA A 86 -11.41 -11.00 12.67
CA ALA A 86 -12.66 -11.71 12.88
C ALA A 86 -12.84 -12.15 14.35
N ASP A 87 -11.78 -12.68 15.00
CA ASP A 87 -11.82 -13.02 16.41
C ASP A 87 -12.09 -11.79 17.29
N LEU A 88 -11.45 -10.65 16.95
CA LEU A 88 -11.64 -9.40 17.67
C LEU A 88 -13.05 -8.84 17.50
N VAL A 89 -13.66 -8.98 16.32
CA VAL A 89 -15.07 -8.61 16.07
C VAL A 89 -16.00 -9.48 16.90
N MET A 90 -15.83 -10.80 16.89
CA MET A 90 -16.63 -11.72 17.70
C MET A 90 -16.51 -11.45 19.21
N ALA A 91 -15.36 -11.00 19.66
CA ALA A 91 -15.10 -10.67 21.07
C ALA A 91 -15.54 -9.23 21.45
N ASN A 92 -16.14 -8.45 20.54
CA ASN A 92 -16.46 -7.02 20.73
C ASN A 92 -15.24 -6.17 21.14
N ARG A 93 -14.06 -6.50 20.62
CA ARG A 93 -12.78 -5.81 20.88
C ARG A 93 -12.17 -5.25 19.59
N VAL A 94 -12.99 -4.67 18.73
CA VAL A 94 -12.55 -4.12 17.45
C VAL A 94 -11.60 -2.93 17.70
N PRO A 95 -10.41 -2.91 17.12
CA PRO A 95 -9.47 -1.81 17.26
C PRO A 95 -10.00 -0.48 16.72
N ASP A 96 -9.50 0.66 17.21
CA ASP A 96 -9.91 2.00 16.79
C ASP A 96 -9.51 2.30 15.35
N ILE A 97 -8.29 1.90 14.97
CA ILE A 97 -7.77 2.01 13.61
C ILE A 97 -7.44 0.62 13.08
N ILE A 98 -7.85 0.37 11.86
CA ILE A 98 -7.57 -0.89 11.16
C ILE A 98 -6.78 -0.55 9.90
N GLN A 99 -5.64 -1.21 9.70
CA GLN A 99 -4.90 -1.12 8.44
C GLN A 99 -5.29 -2.29 7.54
N GLY A 100 -5.44 -2.01 6.24
CA GLY A 100 -5.75 -3.02 5.23
C GLY A 100 -4.90 -2.87 3.98
N SER A 101 -4.89 -3.88 3.12
CA SER A 101 -4.17 -3.89 1.85
C SER A 101 -5.13 -4.05 0.68
N GLY A 102 -5.26 -3.00 -0.12
CA GLY A 102 -6.09 -2.95 -1.31
C GLY A 102 -7.59 -3.11 -1.03
N ILE A 103 -8.35 -3.19 -2.10
CA ILE A 103 -9.81 -3.31 -2.08
C ILE A 103 -10.32 -4.56 -1.35
N LYS A 104 -9.51 -5.64 -1.35
CA LYS A 104 -9.85 -6.87 -0.61
C LYS A 104 -10.16 -6.59 0.85
N SER A 105 -9.30 -5.82 1.52
CA SER A 105 -9.50 -5.47 2.93
C SER A 105 -10.75 -4.62 3.12
N THR A 106 -11.06 -3.71 2.19
CA THR A 106 -12.28 -2.91 2.29
C THR A 106 -13.54 -3.80 2.22
N PHE A 107 -13.58 -4.78 1.31
CA PHE A 107 -14.68 -5.74 1.26
C PHE A 107 -14.79 -6.59 2.54
N GLU A 108 -13.65 -7.12 3.03
CA GLU A 108 -13.59 -7.90 4.25
C GLU A 108 -14.13 -7.12 5.45
N TYR A 109 -13.69 -5.89 5.63
CA TYR A 109 -14.10 -5.05 6.75
C TYR A 109 -15.56 -4.60 6.64
N ASN A 110 -16.04 -4.41 5.40
CA ASN A 110 -17.46 -4.17 5.14
C ASN A 110 -18.32 -5.39 5.52
N ASP A 111 -17.92 -6.60 5.11
CA ASP A 111 -18.62 -7.85 5.44
C ASP A 111 -18.62 -8.13 6.97
N LEU A 112 -17.58 -7.69 7.68
CA LEU A 112 -17.51 -7.72 9.16
C LEU A 112 -18.35 -6.62 9.83
N GLY A 113 -18.90 -5.66 9.08
CA GLY A 113 -19.77 -4.60 9.61
C GLY A 113 -19.04 -3.53 10.44
N ILE A 114 -17.71 -3.42 10.29
CA ILE A 114 -16.85 -2.53 11.09
C ILE A 114 -16.46 -1.24 10.38
N LEU A 115 -16.80 -1.08 9.09
CA LEU A 115 -16.58 0.16 8.35
C LEU A 115 -17.58 1.25 8.71
N ASP A 116 -17.11 2.48 8.67
CA ASP A 116 -17.91 3.69 8.77
C ASP A 116 -17.51 4.68 7.67
N ASP A 117 -18.43 5.56 7.28
CA ASP A 117 -18.08 6.66 6.39
C ASP A 117 -17.21 7.68 7.14
N MET A 118 -15.99 7.88 6.68
CA MET A 118 -15.04 8.83 7.30
C MET A 118 -15.28 10.28 6.85
N THR A 119 -16.16 10.54 5.88
CA THR A 119 -16.44 11.89 5.37
C THR A 119 -16.83 12.88 6.47
N PRO A 120 -17.73 12.53 7.45
CA PRO A 120 -18.01 13.41 8.57
C PRO A 120 -16.79 13.72 9.45
N LEU A 121 -15.91 12.73 9.68
CA LEU A 121 -14.69 12.92 10.46
C LEU A 121 -13.70 13.82 9.72
N MET A 122 -13.56 13.65 8.40
CA MET A 122 -12.74 14.52 7.55
C MET A 122 -13.22 15.97 7.68
N LYS A 123 -14.52 16.22 7.55
CA LYS A 123 -15.11 17.55 7.68
C LYS A 123 -14.89 18.16 9.07
N ALA A 124 -15.15 17.38 10.12
CA ALA A 124 -14.99 17.84 11.51
C ALA A 124 -13.54 18.20 11.86
N ASN A 125 -12.56 17.56 11.23
CA ASN A 125 -11.13 17.80 11.45
C ASN A 125 -10.49 18.70 10.37
N GLY A 126 -11.26 19.29 9.46
CA GLY A 126 -10.74 20.15 8.39
C GLY A 126 -9.79 19.44 7.43
N PHE A 127 -9.94 18.11 7.26
CA PHE A 127 -9.07 17.31 6.40
C PHE A 127 -9.57 17.35 4.95
N ASP A 128 -8.70 17.78 4.04
CA ASP A 128 -8.93 17.77 2.59
C ASP A 128 -8.19 16.61 1.93
N ALA A 129 -8.94 15.69 1.32
CA ALA A 129 -8.38 14.59 0.53
C ALA A 129 -7.93 15.02 -0.89
N GLY A 130 -8.18 16.26 -1.31
CA GLY A 130 -7.86 16.77 -2.65
C GLY A 130 -6.36 16.70 -3.00
N GLY A 131 -5.47 16.64 -1.99
CA GLY A 131 -4.04 16.42 -2.15
C GLY A 131 -3.63 14.98 -2.42
N ILE A 132 -4.49 14.02 -2.14
CA ILE A 132 -4.22 12.58 -2.33
C ILE A 132 -4.31 12.22 -3.83
N ASP A 133 -3.50 11.25 -4.25
CA ASP A 133 -3.59 10.67 -5.59
C ASP A 133 -4.97 9.99 -5.76
N PRO A 134 -5.78 10.43 -6.76
CA PRO A 134 -7.14 9.92 -6.93
C PRO A 134 -7.18 8.43 -7.26
N VAL A 135 -6.16 7.88 -7.96
CA VAL A 135 -6.10 6.44 -8.27
C VAL A 135 -5.95 5.65 -6.98
N SER A 136 -5.13 6.13 -6.04
CA SER A 136 -4.94 5.49 -4.74
C SER A 136 -6.20 5.56 -3.87
N LEU A 137 -6.88 6.71 -3.85
CA LEU A 137 -8.12 6.85 -3.10
C LEU A 137 -9.24 5.97 -3.68
N ASP A 138 -9.40 5.96 -5.01
CA ASP A 138 -10.41 5.16 -5.70
C ASP A 138 -10.16 3.65 -5.60
N SER A 139 -8.90 3.23 -5.39
CA SER A 139 -8.56 1.82 -5.23
C SER A 139 -9.07 1.20 -3.93
N LEU A 140 -9.54 2.01 -2.98
CA LEU A 140 -10.14 1.55 -1.72
C LEU A 140 -11.67 1.63 -1.72
N LYS A 141 -12.30 2.13 -2.80
CA LYS A 141 -13.76 2.25 -2.90
C LYS A 141 -14.41 0.95 -3.35
N ILE A 142 -15.39 0.46 -2.59
CA ILE A 142 -16.24 -0.68 -2.95
C ILE A 142 -17.11 -0.34 -4.17
N ASP A 143 -17.72 0.84 -4.15
CA ASP A 143 -18.44 1.41 -5.28
C ASP A 143 -17.83 2.76 -5.65
N LYS A 144 -17.32 2.87 -6.88
CA LYS A 144 -16.73 4.12 -7.38
C LYS A 144 -17.73 5.26 -7.54
N LYS A 145 -19.03 4.95 -7.59
CA LYS A 145 -20.11 5.94 -7.67
C LYS A 145 -20.52 6.45 -6.29
N ASP A 146 -20.14 5.74 -5.21
CA ASP A 146 -20.43 6.19 -3.85
C ASP A 146 -19.49 7.34 -3.48
N ALA A 147 -20.09 8.41 -2.95
CA ALA A 147 -19.33 9.53 -2.39
C ALA A 147 -18.65 9.21 -1.05
N LYS A 148 -19.02 8.10 -0.40
CA LYS A 148 -18.49 7.70 0.91
C LYS A 148 -17.03 7.28 0.81
N ILE A 149 -16.27 7.63 1.82
CA ILE A 149 -14.88 7.25 2.01
C ILE A 149 -14.77 6.38 3.25
N TYR A 150 -14.58 5.10 3.06
CA TYR A 150 -14.44 4.15 4.16
C TYR A 150 -13.01 4.03 4.67
N GLY A 151 -12.02 4.28 3.81
CA GLY A 151 -10.60 4.21 4.13
C GLY A 151 -9.79 5.28 3.41
N LEU A 152 -8.71 5.72 4.02
CA LEU A 152 -7.75 6.65 3.43
C LEU A 152 -6.44 5.95 3.14
N PRO A 153 -5.84 6.13 1.93
CA PRO A 153 -4.56 5.53 1.60
C PRO A 153 -3.45 6.16 2.46
N VAL A 154 -2.54 5.35 3.00
CA VAL A 154 -1.37 5.81 3.76
C VAL A 154 -0.05 5.50 3.04
N GLY A 155 -0.08 4.58 2.11
CA GLY A 155 1.05 4.21 1.27
C GLY A 155 0.56 3.47 0.02
N GLN A 156 1.40 3.46 -1.00
CA GLN A 156 1.10 2.79 -2.27
C GLN A 156 2.35 2.08 -2.81
N GLY A 157 2.15 0.89 -3.37
CA GLY A 157 3.18 0.13 -4.05
C GLY A 157 3.13 0.37 -5.56
N HIS A 158 4.29 0.55 -6.16
CA HIS A 158 4.52 0.57 -7.59
C HIS A 158 5.43 -0.58 -8.00
N ALA A 159 5.79 -0.66 -9.28
CA ALA A 159 6.82 -1.55 -9.79
C ALA A 159 7.74 -0.79 -10.74
N ALA A 160 8.98 -1.28 -10.86
CA ALA A 160 9.96 -0.79 -11.82
C ALA A 160 10.68 -1.96 -12.49
N LEU A 161 11.44 -1.68 -13.54
CA LEU A 161 12.36 -2.61 -14.13
C LEU A 161 13.76 -2.36 -13.55
N TYR A 162 14.16 -3.22 -12.61
CA TYR A 162 15.52 -3.24 -12.08
C TYR A 162 16.42 -4.01 -13.05
N TYR A 163 17.70 -3.62 -13.14
CA TYR A 163 18.67 -4.32 -13.99
C TYR A 163 20.06 -4.40 -13.36
N ASN A 164 20.76 -5.46 -13.68
CA ASN A 164 22.13 -5.73 -13.22
C ASN A 164 23.12 -5.15 -14.23
N LYS A 165 23.77 -4.03 -13.89
CA LYS A 165 24.73 -3.31 -14.74
C LYS A 165 25.94 -4.16 -15.11
N ASP A 166 26.41 -5.00 -14.16
CA ASP A 166 27.57 -5.85 -14.41
C ASP A 166 27.31 -6.83 -15.55
N LEU A 167 26.10 -7.40 -15.64
CA LEU A 167 25.76 -8.31 -16.73
C LEU A 167 25.67 -7.58 -18.08
N PHE A 168 25.08 -6.37 -18.10
CA PHE A 168 25.03 -5.56 -19.31
C PHE A 168 26.42 -5.19 -19.80
N ASN A 169 27.31 -4.78 -18.89
CA ASN A 169 28.71 -4.48 -19.21
C ASN A 169 29.46 -5.72 -19.70
N LYS A 170 29.31 -6.85 -18.97
CA LYS A 170 29.93 -8.14 -19.32
C LYS A 170 29.58 -8.59 -20.73
N PHE A 171 28.34 -8.39 -21.16
CA PHE A 171 27.85 -8.87 -22.45
C PHE A 171 27.86 -7.80 -23.55
N GLY A 172 28.31 -6.55 -23.25
CA GLY A 172 28.40 -5.47 -24.22
C GLY A 172 27.02 -5.02 -24.73
N VAL A 173 25.98 -5.14 -23.92
CA VAL A 173 24.60 -4.73 -24.25
C VAL A 173 24.31 -3.38 -23.64
N ALA A 174 23.65 -2.47 -24.37
CA ALA A 174 23.23 -1.18 -23.86
C ALA A 174 22.18 -1.35 -22.75
N TYR A 175 22.26 -0.51 -21.70
CA TYR A 175 21.31 -0.50 -20.59
C TYR A 175 19.88 -0.22 -21.04
N PRO A 176 18.85 -0.74 -20.34
CA PRO A 176 17.48 -0.33 -20.54
C PRO A 176 17.30 1.17 -20.23
N LYS A 177 16.26 1.78 -20.77
CA LYS A 177 15.96 3.21 -20.63
C LYS A 177 14.55 3.43 -20.13
N ASP A 178 14.32 4.57 -19.48
CA ASP A 178 12.96 4.98 -19.12
C ASP A 178 12.07 5.08 -20.35
N GLY A 179 10.79 4.72 -20.16
CA GLY A 179 9.78 4.77 -21.21
C GLY A 179 9.77 3.62 -22.22
N MET A 180 10.65 2.63 -22.07
CA MET A 180 10.62 1.42 -22.90
C MET A 180 9.26 0.70 -22.80
N ASN A 181 8.90 0.03 -23.89
CA ASN A 181 7.76 -0.89 -23.91
C ASN A 181 8.22 -2.36 -23.76
N TRP A 182 7.25 -3.27 -23.57
CA TRP A 182 7.53 -4.69 -23.36
C TRP A 182 8.20 -5.37 -24.56
N ASP A 183 8.03 -4.83 -25.79
CA ASP A 183 8.68 -5.38 -26.99
C ASP A 183 10.16 -5.05 -27.01
N GLU A 184 10.51 -3.83 -26.64
CA GLU A 184 11.91 -3.39 -26.53
C GLU A 184 12.66 -4.15 -25.43
N VAL A 185 12.00 -4.37 -24.27
CA VAL A 185 12.60 -5.17 -23.17
C VAL A 185 12.72 -6.64 -23.57
N TYR A 186 11.80 -7.18 -24.36
CA TYR A 186 11.90 -8.53 -24.91
C TYR A 186 13.13 -8.69 -25.80
N GLU A 187 13.43 -7.70 -26.67
CA GLU A 187 14.64 -7.73 -27.50
C GLU A 187 15.93 -7.65 -26.65
N LEU A 188 15.92 -6.88 -25.55
CA LEU A 188 17.04 -6.88 -24.60
C LEU A 188 17.16 -8.25 -23.91
N ALA A 189 16.06 -8.83 -23.48
CA ALA A 189 16.06 -10.12 -22.80
C ALA A 189 16.67 -11.24 -23.66
N LYS A 190 16.37 -11.26 -24.96
CA LYS A 190 17.00 -12.20 -25.92
C LYS A 190 18.51 -12.03 -26.00
N LYS A 191 19.00 -10.79 -25.97
CA LYS A 191 20.44 -10.50 -26.00
C LYS A 191 21.16 -10.91 -24.73
N MET A 192 20.44 -10.89 -23.60
CA MET A 192 21.02 -11.16 -22.28
C MET A 192 20.95 -12.65 -21.88
N ALA A 193 19.94 -13.41 -22.39
CA ALA A 193 19.78 -14.83 -22.09
C ALA A 193 20.87 -15.65 -22.80
N ARG A 194 21.77 -16.26 -22.04
CA ARG A 194 22.90 -17.06 -22.55
C ARG A 194 23.56 -17.92 -21.48
N THR A 195 24.34 -18.88 -21.91
CA THR A 195 25.29 -19.56 -21.03
C THR A 195 26.69 -19.01 -21.29
N ASP A 196 27.39 -18.61 -20.23
CA ASP A 196 28.77 -18.11 -20.30
C ASP A 196 29.56 -18.64 -19.11
N GLY A 197 30.75 -19.22 -19.39
CA GLY A 197 31.58 -19.86 -18.37
C GLY A 197 30.88 -20.98 -17.57
N GLY A 198 29.92 -21.70 -18.18
CA GLY A 198 29.12 -22.74 -17.49
C GLY A 198 27.98 -22.18 -16.65
N VAL A 199 27.84 -20.86 -16.51
CA VAL A 199 26.74 -20.21 -15.80
C VAL A 199 25.64 -19.83 -16.77
N LYS A 200 24.39 -20.21 -16.44
CA LYS A 200 23.21 -19.85 -17.23
C LYS A 200 22.69 -18.50 -16.74
N TYR A 201 22.73 -17.50 -17.60
CA TYR A 201 22.18 -16.17 -17.37
C TYR A 201 20.83 -16.02 -18.04
N ARG A 202 19.85 -15.49 -17.31
CA ARG A 202 18.51 -15.17 -17.81
C ARG A 202 18.41 -13.69 -18.12
N GLY A 203 17.76 -13.36 -19.23
CA GLY A 203 17.62 -11.96 -19.68
C GLY A 203 16.59 -11.19 -18.88
N PHE A 204 15.52 -11.86 -18.42
CA PHE A 204 14.40 -11.22 -17.76
C PHE A 204 13.66 -12.18 -16.82
N ASP A 205 13.14 -11.61 -15.73
CA ASP A 205 12.14 -12.25 -14.87
C ASP A 205 11.19 -11.22 -14.27
N PHE A 206 10.08 -11.68 -13.69
CA PHE A 206 9.13 -10.83 -13.01
C PHE A 206 8.34 -11.56 -11.93
N VAL A 207 7.66 -10.82 -11.05
CA VAL A 207 6.81 -11.40 -10.00
C VAL A 207 5.38 -11.52 -10.50
N ALA A 208 5.00 -12.72 -10.98
CA ALA A 208 3.66 -12.99 -11.52
C ALA A 208 2.54 -12.66 -10.52
N ASP A 209 2.79 -12.90 -9.22
CA ASP A 209 1.84 -12.60 -8.13
C ASP A 209 1.53 -11.09 -7.97
N PHE A 210 2.29 -10.21 -8.65
CA PHE A 210 2.00 -8.77 -8.76
C PHE A 210 1.55 -8.38 -10.15
N GLN A 211 2.28 -8.79 -11.20
CA GLN A 211 1.99 -8.34 -12.57
C GLN A 211 0.63 -8.81 -13.09
N ILE A 212 0.16 -9.99 -12.68
CA ILE A 212 -1.12 -10.53 -13.11
C ILE A 212 -2.29 -9.90 -12.33
N PRO A 213 -2.32 -9.90 -10.98
CA PRO A 213 -3.42 -9.30 -10.23
C PRO A 213 -3.54 -7.79 -10.41
N TYR A 214 -2.42 -7.08 -10.50
CA TYR A 214 -2.39 -5.62 -10.64
C TYR A 214 -2.07 -5.19 -12.07
N ASN A 215 -2.68 -5.86 -13.04
CA ASN A 215 -2.36 -5.73 -14.46
C ASN A 215 -2.47 -4.28 -14.97
N GLN A 216 -1.58 -3.91 -15.90
CA GLN A 216 -1.46 -2.58 -16.48
C GLN A 216 -2.64 -2.16 -17.36
N LEU A 217 -3.45 -3.12 -17.82
CA LEU A 217 -4.60 -2.87 -18.68
C LEU A 217 -5.90 -2.68 -17.90
N SER A 218 -5.85 -2.67 -16.56
CA SER A 218 -7.02 -2.51 -15.68
C SER A 218 -8.15 -3.50 -15.97
N LEU A 219 -7.78 -4.73 -16.35
CA LEU A 219 -8.75 -5.76 -16.70
C LEU A 219 -9.44 -6.29 -15.43
N PRO A 220 -10.77 -6.36 -15.41
CA PRO A 220 -11.50 -6.97 -14.32
C PRO A 220 -11.35 -8.51 -14.36
N PHE A 221 -11.45 -9.13 -13.19
CA PHE A 221 -11.53 -10.59 -13.06
C PHE A 221 -12.98 -11.08 -13.04
N VAL A 222 -13.83 -10.35 -12.34
CA VAL A 222 -15.23 -10.73 -12.08
C VAL A 222 -16.12 -9.57 -12.49
N ASP A 223 -17.21 -9.87 -13.16
CA ASP A 223 -18.27 -8.91 -13.47
C ASP A 223 -19.11 -8.66 -12.21
N ASN A 224 -19.19 -7.40 -11.76
CA ASN A 224 -19.88 -7.03 -10.52
C ASN A 224 -21.40 -7.00 -10.60
N LYS A 225 -21.99 -7.23 -11.79
CA LYS A 225 -23.45 -7.35 -11.95
C LYS A 225 -23.92 -8.78 -11.84
N THR A 226 -23.08 -9.71 -12.28
CA THR A 226 -23.41 -11.13 -12.35
C THR A 226 -22.70 -11.97 -11.29
N ASP A 227 -21.62 -11.42 -10.67
CA ASP A 227 -20.66 -12.16 -9.85
C ASP A 227 -20.10 -13.39 -10.57
N ARG A 228 -19.77 -13.24 -11.85
CA ARG A 228 -19.15 -14.29 -12.66
C ARG A 228 -17.80 -13.85 -13.20
N ALA A 229 -16.90 -14.81 -13.30
CA ALA A 229 -15.58 -14.58 -13.87
C ALA A 229 -15.70 -14.05 -15.31
N ASN A 230 -14.83 -13.10 -15.66
CA ASN A 230 -14.74 -12.46 -16.96
C ASN A 230 -13.28 -12.45 -17.42
N VAL A 231 -12.68 -13.63 -17.54
CA VAL A 231 -11.24 -13.77 -17.80
C VAL A 231 -10.92 -14.34 -19.19
N GLN A 232 -11.92 -14.82 -19.96
CA GLN A 232 -11.73 -15.29 -21.33
C GLN A 232 -11.75 -14.15 -22.36
N THR A 233 -11.15 -13.01 -22.05
CA THR A 233 -11.15 -11.83 -22.93
C THR A 233 -9.84 -11.70 -23.70
N ASP A 234 -9.87 -10.98 -24.82
CA ASP A 234 -8.64 -10.72 -25.60
C ASP A 234 -7.62 -9.89 -24.79
N GLY A 235 -8.09 -9.05 -23.85
CA GLY A 235 -7.20 -8.34 -22.93
C GLY A 235 -6.38 -9.31 -22.08
N TRP A 236 -7.00 -10.31 -21.46
CA TRP A 236 -6.30 -11.31 -20.67
C TRP A 236 -5.38 -12.21 -21.53
N LYS A 237 -5.80 -12.57 -22.75
CA LYS A 237 -4.92 -13.25 -23.71
C LYS A 237 -3.67 -12.43 -24.01
N THR A 238 -3.86 -11.10 -24.23
CA THR A 238 -2.75 -10.17 -24.48
C THR A 238 -1.77 -10.12 -23.30
N VAL A 239 -2.26 -10.01 -22.06
CA VAL A 239 -1.41 -9.99 -20.86
C VAL A 239 -0.62 -11.30 -20.74
N PHE A 240 -1.30 -12.46 -20.88
CA PHE A 240 -0.65 -13.76 -20.77
C PHE A 240 0.40 -13.97 -21.87
N ALA A 241 0.07 -13.65 -23.12
CA ALA A 241 1.00 -13.79 -24.24
C ALA A 241 2.22 -12.87 -24.10
N ALA A 242 2.00 -11.60 -23.71
CA ALA A 242 3.09 -10.65 -23.53
C ALA A 242 4.08 -11.04 -22.44
N MET A 243 3.60 -11.66 -21.35
CA MET A 243 4.48 -12.09 -20.25
C MET A 243 5.07 -13.49 -20.50
N LYS A 244 4.29 -14.42 -21.06
CA LYS A 244 4.77 -15.78 -21.39
C LYS A 244 5.97 -15.78 -22.34
N ARG A 245 5.95 -14.95 -23.38
CA ARG A 245 6.99 -14.91 -24.41
C ARG A 245 8.41 -14.77 -23.86
N PHE A 246 8.59 -14.11 -22.70
CA PHE A 246 9.89 -14.01 -22.06
C PHE A 246 10.43 -15.37 -21.64
N TYR A 247 9.56 -16.29 -21.24
CA TYR A 247 9.93 -17.65 -20.87
C TYR A 247 10.08 -18.59 -22.08
N ASP A 248 9.64 -18.16 -23.28
CA ASP A 248 9.91 -18.86 -24.54
C ASP A 248 11.31 -18.55 -25.12
N ILE A 249 12.01 -17.53 -24.58
CA ILE A 249 13.40 -17.25 -24.94
C ILE A 249 14.28 -18.42 -24.48
N ASP A 250 15.10 -18.95 -25.38
CA ASP A 250 16.03 -20.03 -25.03
C ASP A 250 16.94 -19.60 -23.88
N GLY A 251 17.07 -20.46 -22.89
CA GLY A 251 17.82 -20.17 -21.68
C GLY A 251 17.13 -19.28 -20.64
N ASN A 252 15.99 -18.67 -20.94
CA ASN A 252 15.33 -17.73 -20.00
C ASN A 252 14.29 -18.41 -19.08
N ASN A 253 13.78 -19.59 -19.45
CA ASN A 253 12.80 -20.29 -18.61
C ASN A 253 13.47 -20.93 -17.38
N PRO A 254 13.07 -20.57 -16.15
CA PRO A 254 13.63 -21.15 -14.94
C PRO A 254 13.03 -22.51 -14.57
N GLY A 255 11.95 -22.93 -15.22
CA GLY A 255 11.10 -24.00 -14.72
C GLY A 255 10.31 -23.55 -13.48
N ALA A 256 10.38 -24.29 -12.40
CA ALA A 256 9.84 -23.88 -11.11
C ALA A 256 10.90 -23.11 -10.31
N LEU A 257 10.57 -21.92 -9.79
CA LEU A 257 11.47 -21.17 -8.90
C LEU A 257 10.92 -21.20 -7.47
N PRO A 258 11.66 -21.75 -6.51
CA PRO A 258 11.27 -21.68 -5.10
C PRO A 258 11.34 -20.23 -4.56
N ASN A 259 12.24 -19.41 -5.11
CA ASN A 259 12.37 -17.99 -4.76
C ASN A 259 12.76 -17.17 -5.99
N VAL A 260 11.82 -16.37 -6.49
CA VAL A 260 12.01 -15.55 -7.69
C VAL A 260 12.99 -14.38 -7.48
N PHE A 261 13.27 -13.97 -6.24
CA PHE A 261 14.14 -12.84 -5.92
C PHE A 261 15.63 -13.20 -5.93
N ASN A 262 15.99 -14.40 -5.44
CA ASN A 262 17.39 -14.80 -5.28
C ASN A 262 18.22 -14.72 -6.57
N PRO A 263 17.73 -15.14 -7.75
CA PRO A 263 18.49 -15.05 -8.97
C PRO A 263 18.95 -13.64 -9.34
N PHE A 264 18.18 -12.60 -8.97
CA PHE A 264 18.59 -11.22 -9.15
C PHE A 264 19.42 -10.71 -7.95
N LEU A 265 18.93 -10.90 -6.72
CA LEU A 265 19.50 -10.29 -5.52
C LEU A 265 20.79 -10.94 -5.03
N LYS A 266 20.89 -12.29 -5.15
CA LYS A 266 22.00 -13.09 -4.57
C LYS A 266 22.86 -13.72 -5.64
N ASP A 267 22.26 -14.48 -6.55
CA ASP A 267 22.99 -15.27 -7.54
C ASP A 267 23.50 -14.38 -8.68
N LYS A 268 22.92 -13.20 -8.88
CA LYS A 268 23.26 -12.22 -9.92
C LYS A 268 23.21 -12.79 -11.33
N THR A 269 22.30 -13.74 -11.57
CA THR A 269 22.13 -14.47 -12.84
C THR A 269 20.97 -14.00 -13.69
N VAL A 270 20.20 -13.01 -13.21
CA VAL A 270 19.10 -12.36 -13.95
C VAL A 270 19.51 -10.94 -14.32
N ALA A 271 19.41 -10.60 -15.60
CA ALA A 271 19.82 -9.30 -16.11
C ALA A 271 18.81 -8.19 -15.83
N MET A 272 17.50 -8.48 -15.98
CA MET A 272 16.41 -7.53 -15.76
C MET A 272 15.31 -8.18 -14.90
N PHE A 273 14.76 -7.43 -13.96
CA PHE A 273 13.75 -7.92 -13.03
C PHE A 273 12.63 -6.88 -12.84
N ALA A 274 11.43 -7.19 -13.34
CA ALA A 274 10.25 -6.35 -13.15
C ALA A 274 9.55 -6.74 -11.84
N VAL A 275 9.62 -5.86 -10.84
CA VAL A 275 9.24 -6.20 -9.47
C VAL A 275 8.76 -4.97 -8.71
N PRO A 276 7.90 -5.14 -7.68
CA PRO A 276 7.61 -4.08 -6.72
C PRO A 276 8.86 -3.57 -6.01
N ASN A 277 8.67 -2.73 -5.00
CA ASN A 277 9.76 -2.12 -4.24
C ASN A 277 10.67 -3.19 -3.56
N ILE A 278 11.92 -3.24 -3.99
CA ILE A 278 12.96 -4.08 -3.40
C ILE A 278 14.16 -3.26 -2.89
N LEU A 279 13.98 -1.95 -2.65
CA LEU A 279 15.09 -1.10 -2.20
C LEU A 279 15.71 -1.58 -0.88
N SER A 280 14.90 -2.06 0.07
CA SER A 280 15.41 -2.59 1.33
C SER A 280 16.25 -3.88 1.14
N PRO A 281 15.80 -4.92 0.43
CA PRO A 281 16.65 -6.08 0.11
C PRO A 281 17.92 -5.72 -0.67
N LEU A 282 17.89 -4.67 -1.50
CA LEU A 282 19.07 -4.21 -2.26
C LEU A 282 20.20 -3.64 -1.40
N ILE A 283 19.95 -3.30 -0.12
CA ILE A 283 21.01 -2.90 0.81
C ILE A 283 22.06 -4.01 0.89
N GLU A 284 21.65 -5.21 1.28
CA GLU A 284 22.53 -6.38 1.40
C GLU A 284 23.15 -6.76 0.05
N SER A 285 22.34 -6.77 -1.01
CA SER A 285 22.82 -7.13 -2.36
C SER A 285 23.89 -6.16 -2.87
N THR A 286 23.74 -4.86 -2.61
CA THR A 286 24.73 -3.84 -2.97
C THR A 286 26.03 -4.01 -2.17
N GLN A 287 25.93 -4.28 -0.87
CA GLN A 287 27.10 -4.58 -0.02
C GLN A 287 27.85 -5.83 -0.50
N ASN A 288 27.12 -6.81 -1.04
CA ASN A 288 27.68 -8.03 -1.66
C ASN A 288 28.08 -7.85 -3.13
N GLY A 289 28.21 -6.60 -3.61
CA GLY A 289 28.76 -6.25 -4.91
C GLY A 289 27.80 -6.44 -6.08
N LEU A 290 26.47 -6.32 -5.91
CA LEU A 290 25.55 -6.15 -7.02
C LEU A 290 25.54 -4.69 -7.47
N ASP A 291 26.04 -4.39 -8.68
CA ASP A 291 25.84 -3.08 -9.31
C ASP A 291 24.54 -3.10 -10.12
N TRP A 292 23.55 -2.39 -9.60
CA TRP A 292 22.19 -2.35 -10.14
C TRP A 292 21.77 -0.91 -10.44
N ASP A 293 20.78 -0.78 -11.29
CA ASP A 293 20.02 0.45 -11.47
C ASP A 293 18.57 0.09 -11.82
N MET A 294 17.73 1.07 -12.05
CA MET A 294 16.35 0.84 -12.48
C MET A 294 15.90 1.84 -13.53
N VAL A 295 14.87 1.47 -14.26
CA VAL A 295 14.11 2.32 -15.16
C VAL A 295 12.62 2.15 -14.89
N THR A 296 11.81 3.03 -15.44
CA THR A 296 10.34 2.93 -15.35
C THR A 296 9.87 1.53 -15.79
N LEU A 297 8.80 1.03 -15.15
CA LEU A 297 8.19 -0.22 -15.60
C LEU A 297 7.81 -0.13 -17.08
N PRO A 298 8.18 -1.11 -17.92
CA PRO A 298 7.81 -1.09 -19.33
C PRO A 298 6.29 -1.06 -19.53
N THR A 299 5.83 -0.41 -20.58
CA THR A 299 4.42 -0.32 -20.93
C THR A 299 4.08 -1.17 -22.15
N PHE A 300 2.81 -1.45 -22.39
CA PHE A 300 2.41 -2.06 -23.65
C PHE A 300 2.66 -1.09 -24.82
N ALA A 301 3.09 -1.60 -25.96
CA ALA A 301 3.35 -0.78 -27.15
C ALA A 301 2.06 -0.09 -27.64
N SER A 302 0.94 -0.82 -27.59
CA SER A 302 -0.41 -0.31 -27.86
C SER A 302 -1.21 -0.23 -26.55
N GLY A 303 -2.05 0.81 -26.41
CA GLY A 303 -2.87 1.03 -25.22
C GLY A 303 -2.30 2.05 -24.22
N PRO A 304 -2.78 2.07 -22.96
CA PRO A 304 -2.38 3.05 -21.97
C PRO A 304 -0.91 2.89 -21.59
N LYS A 305 -0.22 4.02 -21.43
CA LYS A 305 1.19 4.08 -20.97
C LYS A 305 1.24 4.12 -19.45
N THR A 306 0.71 3.09 -18.82
CA THR A 306 0.59 2.98 -17.35
C THR A 306 1.48 1.89 -16.79
N GLY A 307 1.91 2.07 -15.53
CA GLY A 307 2.47 1.01 -14.69
C GLY A 307 1.38 0.04 -14.23
N ILE A 308 1.69 -0.78 -13.23
CA ILE A 308 0.69 -1.63 -12.57
C ILE A 308 -0.34 -0.78 -11.83
N GLN A 309 -1.49 -1.36 -11.51
CA GLN A 309 -2.41 -0.80 -10.53
C GLN A 309 -1.69 -0.67 -9.18
N PRO A 310 -1.88 0.44 -8.42
CA PRO A 310 -1.17 0.59 -7.16
C PRO A 310 -1.68 -0.40 -6.12
N VAL A 311 -0.75 -0.99 -5.38
CA VAL A 311 -1.07 -1.79 -4.19
C VAL A 311 -1.18 -0.81 -3.02
N VAL A 312 -2.39 -0.44 -2.66
CA VAL A 312 -2.62 0.62 -1.67
C VAL A 312 -2.79 0.05 -0.27
N SER A 313 -2.07 0.62 0.69
CA SER A 313 -2.30 0.40 2.10
C SER A 313 -3.31 1.43 2.61
N GLY A 314 -4.45 0.99 3.12
CA GLY A 314 -5.53 1.84 3.61
C GLY A 314 -5.62 1.85 5.13
N LEU A 315 -6.01 2.99 5.71
CA LEU A 315 -6.35 3.16 7.12
C LEU A 315 -7.85 3.43 7.26
N TYR A 316 -8.47 2.72 8.18
CA TYR A 316 -9.91 2.74 8.44
C TYR A 316 -10.14 3.06 9.92
N VAL A 317 -10.96 4.07 10.22
CA VAL A 317 -11.45 4.30 11.58
C VAL A 317 -12.65 3.39 11.81
N SER A 318 -12.56 2.55 12.83
CA SER A 318 -13.62 1.57 13.13
C SER A 318 -14.93 2.24 13.48
N LYS A 319 -16.02 1.69 12.96
CA LYS A 319 -17.41 2.09 13.32
C LYS A 319 -17.66 2.04 14.83
N THR A 320 -17.04 1.10 15.52
CA THR A 320 -17.24 0.84 16.95
C THR A 320 -16.32 1.62 17.86
N SER A 321 -15.31 2.34 17.30
CA SER A 321 -14.40 3.17 18.09
C SER A 321 -15.14 4.21 18.92
N GLN A 322 -14.79 4.31 20.19
CA GLN A 322 -15.27 5.36 21.10
C GLN A 322 -14.42 6.64 21.00
N ASN A 323 -13.28 6.55 20.33
CA ASN A 323 -12.29 7.64 20.18
C ASN A 323 -12.14 8.09 18.73
N LYS A 324 -13.26 8.14 17.96
CA LYS A 324 -13.23 8.34 16.50
C LYS A 324 -12.45 9.59 16.07
N ASN A 325 -12.60 10.72 16.80
CA ASN A 325 -11.90 11.94 16.46
C ASN A 325 -10.39 11.83 16.66
N GLU A 326 -9.93 11.27 17.77
CA GLU A 326 -8.52 11.07 18.06
C GLU A 326 -7.91 10.03 17.10
N ALA A 327 -8.63 8.94 16.82
CA ALA A 327 -8.24 7.96 15.82
C ALA A 327 -8.10 8.61 14.43
N PHE A 328 -9.05 9.48 14.05
CA PHE A 328 -8.96 10.21 12.80
C PHE A 328 -7.79 11.21 12.78
N ARG A 329 -7.50 11.91 13.88
CA ARG A 329 -6.32 12.80 14.00
C ARG A 329 -5.02 12.03 13.77
N VAL A 330 -4.91 10.81 14.30
CA VAL A 330 -3.77 9.90 14.01
C VAL A 330 -3.70 9.62 12.52
N VAL A 331 -4.79 9.18 11.89
CA VAL A 331 -4.85 8.90 10.44
C VAL A 331 -4.45 10.15 9.65
N ALA A 332 -5.06 11.30 9.92
CA ALA A 332 -4.80 12.55 9.21
C ALA A 332 -3.33 13.00 9.32
N HIS A 333 -2.70 12.83 10.49
CA HIS A 333 -1.28 13.17 10.65
C HIS A 333 -0.37 12.24 9.86
N LEU A 334 -0.65 10.94 9.82
CA LEU A 334 0.13 9.99 9.00
C LEU A 334 0.03 10.27 7.49
N LEU A 335 -1.03 10.99 7.07
CA LEU A 335 -1.22 11.44 5.69
C LEU A 335 -0.71 12.88 5.46
N SER A 336 -0.18 13.54 6.47
CA SER A 336 0.36 14.90 6.34
C SER A 336 1.57 14.95 5.41
N GLU A 337 1.82 16.13 4.85
CA GLU A 337 2.97 16.35 3.98
C GLU A 337 4.31 16.05 4.69
N GLU A 338 4.42 16.41 5.98
CA GLU A 338 5.59 16.13 6.81
C GLU A 338 5.90 14.62 6.80
N ILE A 339 4.93 13.80 7.21
CA ILE A 339 5.12 12.34 7.34
C ILE A 339 5.26 11.67 5.98
N GLN A 340 4.50 12.09 4.99
CA GLN A 340 4.59 11.55 3.63
C GLN A 340 5.94 11.88 2.97
N THR A 341 6.56 13.02 3.32
CA THR A 341 7.92 13.35 2.88
C THR A 341 8.96 12.46 3.57
N GLU A 342 8.88 12.29 4.89
CA GLU A 342 9.77 11.39 5.63
C GLU A 342 9.69 9.95 5.10
N ARG A 343 8.48 9.44 4.86
CA ARG A 343 8.26 8.13 4.25
C ARG A 343 8.88 8.03 2.85
N SER A 344 8.68 9.05 2.00
CA SER A 344 9.26 9.06 0.66
C SER A 344 10.78 8.97 0.71
N ARG A 345 11.44 9.71 1.60
CA ARG A 345 12.90 9.72 1.76
C ARG A 345 13.50 8.37 2.14
N ILE A 346 12.75 7.53 2.83
CA ILE A 346 13.15 6.15 3.17
C ILE A 346 12.66 5.09 2.17
N GLY A 347 12.22 5.52 0.98
CA GLY A 347 11.84 4.62 -0.12
C GLY A 347 10.39 4.13 -0.10
N GLU A 348 9.50 4.73 0.67
CA GLU A 348 8.07 4.45 0.67
C GLU A 348 7.33 5.46 -0.23
N PRO A 349 6.73 5.06 -1.36
CA PRO A 349 6.05 6.00 -2.25
C PRO A 349 4.92 6.74 -1.56
N SER A 350 4.94 8.08 -1.65
CA SER A 350 3.91 8.92 -1.07
C SER A 350 2.58 8.79 -1.83
N ILE A 351 1.49 8.92 -1.09
CA ILE A 351 0.12 9.00 -1.63
C ILE A 351 -0.24 10.43 -2.07
N LEU A 352 0.61 11.41 -1.83
CA LEU A 352 0.34 12.80 -2.18
C LEU A 352 0.83 13.13 -3.60
N LYS A 353 0.07 13.97 -4.31
CA LYS A 353 0.37 14.40 -5.69
C LYS A 353 1.55 15.38 -5.80
N LYS A 354 2.21 15.75 -4.70
CA LYS A 354 3.25 16.79 -4.67
C LYS A 354 4.54 16.34 -5.36
N PRO A 355 4.99 17.05 -6.42
CA PRO A 355 6.22 16.68 -7.15
C PRO A 355 7.48 16.71 -6.28
N GLU A 356 7.54 17.61 -5.29
CA GLU A 356 8.68 17.75 -4.38
C GLU A 356 8.86 16.50 -3.52
N ILE A 357 7.77 15.89 -3.07
CA ILE A 357 7.81 14.64 -2.31
C ILE A 357 8.29 13.50 -3.21
N LYS A 358 7.79 13.42 -4.45
CA LYS A 358 8.27 12.42 -5.41
C LYS A 358 9.77 12.55 -5.68
N LYS A 359 10.28 13.77 -5.81
CA LYS A 359 11.74 14.03 -6.01
C LYS A 359 12.59 13.62 -4.82
N SER A 360 12.03 13.56 -3.60
CA SER A 360 12.74 13.12 -2.40
C SER A 360 12.77 11.61 -2.22
N PHE A 361 12.18 10.84 -3.12
CA PHE A 361 12.07 9.38 -3.00
C PHE A 361 13.44 8.73 -2.82
N ALA A 362 13.56 7.92 -1.77
CA ALA A 362 14.75 7.18 -1.38
C ALA A 362 16.00 8.04 -1.09
N ALA A 363 15.86 9.37 -0.84
CA ALA A 363 16.98 10.28 -0.63
C ALA A 363 17.83 9.93 0.61
N ASP A 364 17.25 9.29 1.62
CA ASP A 364 17.94 8.88 2.83
C ASP A 364 18.45 7.43 2.79
N MET A 365 18.44 6.80 1.62
CA MET A 365 18.93 5.43 1.42
C MET A 365 20.32 5.48 0.71
N PRO A 366 21.44 5.32 1.45
CA PRO A 366 22.79 5.55 0.88
C PRO A 366 23.12 4.68 -0.35
N HIS A 367 22.62 3.44 -0.40
CA HIS A 367 22.85 2.50 -1.49
C HIS A 367 22.14 2.86 -2.80
N THR A 368 21.26 3.87 -2.77
CA THR A 368 20.56 4.38 -3.97
C THR A 368 21.26 5.57 -4.62
N LYS A 369 22.31 6.10 -4.00
CA LYS A 369 23.02 7.28 -4.49
C LYS A 369 23.58 7.05 -5.90
N GLY A 370 23.27 7.96 -6.83
CA GLY A 370 23.72 7.88 -8.23
C GLY A 370 22.91 6.91 -9.10
N ARG A 371 21.82 6.35 -8.60
CA ARG A 371 20.90 5.45 -9.31
C ARG A 371 19.60 6.17 -9.69
N ASN A 372 18.94 5.70 -10.72
CA ASN A 372 17.69 6.30 -11.25
C ASN A 372 16.46 5.88 -10.43
N VAL A 373 16.49 6.03 -9.09
CA VAL A 373 15.39 5.60 -8.21
C VAL A 373 14.08 6.36 -8.44
N ILE A 374 14.15 7.55 -9.01
CA ILE A 374 12.96 8.35 -9.37
C ILE A 374 12.09 7.63 -10.41
N ALA A 375 12.67 6.77 -11.24
CA ALA A 375 11.92 5.93 -12.18
C ALA A 375 10.81 5.14 -11.50
N PHE A 376 11.00 4.73 -10.23
CA PHE A 376 10.02 3.96 -9.46
C PHE A 376 8.69 4.72 -9.23
N VAL A 377 8.77 6.03 -9.04
CA VAL A 377 7.61 6.89 -8.73
C VAL A 377 7.20 7.82 -9.88
N SER A 378 7.89 7.75 -11.03
CA SER A 378 7.64 8.62 -12.19
C SER A 378 6.48 8.13 -13.06
N GLY A 379 6.22 6.82 -13.08
CA GLY A 379 5.17 6.22 -13.90
C GLY A 379 3.77 6.62 -13.43
N THR A 380 2.83 6.70 -14.38
CA THR A 380 1.41 6.82 -14.06
C THR A 380 0.86 5.44 -13.71
N PRO A 381 0.28 5.21 -12.53
CA PRO A 381 -0.31 3.92 -12.20
C PRO A 381 -1.57 3.66 -13.05
N ALA A 382 -1.83 2.41 -13.36
CA ALA A 382 -3.09 2.01 -13.97
C ALA A 382 -4.25 2.25 -12.98
N PRO A 383 -5.40 2.76 -13.42
CA PRO A 383 -6.57 2.88 -12.56
C PRO A 383 -7.08 1.50 -12.13
N SER A 384 -7.83 1.44 -11.04
CA SER A 384 -8.54 0.22 -10.67
C SER A 384 -9.51 -0.20 -11.78
N PRO A 385 -9.77 -1.50 -11.99
CA PRO A 385 -10.73 -1.98 -12.98
C PRO A 385 -12.10 -1.33 -12.84
N SER A 386 -12.85 -1.28 -13.94
CA SER A 386 -14.23 -0.75 -13.96
C SER A 386 -15.21 -1.60 -13.13
N SER A 387 -14.88 -2.87 -12.94
CA SER A 387 -15.61 -3.84 -12.11
C SER A 387 -14.66 -4.38 -11.06
N VAL A 388 -15.02 -4.25 -9.80
CA VAL A 388 -14.32 -4.84 -8.66
C VAL A 388 -15.32 -5.56 -7.78
N THR A 389 -14.94 -6.70 -7.23
CA THR A 389 -15.77 -7.54 -6.38
C THR A 389 -14.96 -8.11 -5.22
N LYS A 390 -15.62 -8.58 -4.18
CA LYS A 390 -14.97 -9.29 -3.09
C LYS A 390 -14.34 -10.63 -3.52
N TYR A 391 -14.69 -11.12 -4.70
CA TYR A 391 -14.16 -12.37 -5.27
C TYR A 391 -12.87 -12.17 -6.07
N ASP A 392 -12.44 -10.93 -6.32
CA ASP A 392 -11.25 -10.63 -7.14
C ASP A 392 -9.97 -11.23 -6.57
N SER A 393 -9.88 -11.38 -5.23
CA SER A 393 -8.74 -12.05 -4.60
C SER A 393 -8.66 -13.55 -4.96
N ILE A 394 -9.81 -14.23 -5.01
CA ILE A 394 -9.91 -15.63 -5.44
C ILE A 394 -9.51 -15.72 -6.91
N ALA A 395 -10.10 -14.86 -7.73
CA ALA A 395 -9.87 -14.83 -9.17
C ALA A 395 -8.39 -14.54 -9.50
N GLY A 396 -7.80 -13.53 -8.89
CA GLY A 396 -6.39 -13.18 -9.07
C GLY A 396 -5.45 -14.35 -8.73
N THR A 397 -5.73 -15.06 -7.62
CA THR A 397 -4.96 -16.24 -7.22
C THR A 397 -5.02 -17.35 -8.29
N GLU A 398 -6.20 -17.64 -8.81
CA GLU A 398 -6.35 -18.68 -9.83
C GLU A 398 -5.72 -18.27 -11.18
N MET A 399 -5.84 -16.99 -11.55
CA MET A 399 -5.19 -16.47 -12.76
C MET A 399 -3.66 -16.57 -12.67
N VAL A 400 -3.05 -16.29 -11.52
CA VAL A 400 -1.61 -16.48 -11.31
C VAL A 400 -1.22 -17.95 -11.47
N LYS A 401 -2.00 -18.88 -10.89
CA LYS A 401 -1.74 -20.33 -11.04
C LYS A 401 -1.78 -20.75 -12.51
N LYS A 402 -2.83 -20.31 -13.23
CA LYS A 402 -2.99 -20.63 -14.66
C LYS A 402 -1.93 -19.99 -15.53
N PHE A 403 -1.51 -18.77 -15.20
CA PHE A 403 -0.36 -18.15 -15.86
C PHE A 403 0.92 -18.99 -15.68
N LYS A 404 1.20 -19.46 -14.46
CA LYS A 404 2.37 -20.32 -14.20
C LYS A 404 2.31 -21.66 -14.99
N GLU A 405 1.11 -22.24 -15.16
CA GLU A 405 0.93 -23.42 -16.03
C GLU A 405 1.24 -23.11 -17.51
N VAL A 406 0.82 -21.93 -18.00
CA VAL A 406 1.13 -21.46 -19.36
C VAL A 406 2.62 -21.19 -19.54
N ALA A 407 3.23 -20.49 -18.58
CA ALA A 407 4.61 -20.03 -18.66
C ALA A 407 5.64 -21.16 -18.52
N PHE A 408 5.38 -22.13 -17.63
CA PHE A 408 6.36 -23.16 -17.26
C PHE A 408 6.03 -24.56 -17.76
N ASN A 409 4.75 -24.86 -17.95
CA ASN A 409 4.30 -26.21 -18.32
C ASN A 409 3.78 -26.28 -19.77
N GLY A 410 3.88 -25.17 -20.54
CA GLY A 410 3.49 -25.14 -21.94
C GLY A 410 1.98 -25.25 -22.20
N LYS A 411 1.13 -24.98 -21.18
CA LYS A 411 -0.32 -25.01 -21.37
C LYS A 411 -0.76 -23.92 -22.35
N ASP A 412 -1.72 -24.24 -23.21
CA ASP A 412 -2.34 -23.26 -24.13
C ASP A 412 -3.10 -22.17 -23.37
N ILE A 413 -2.97 -20.91 -23.82
CA ILE A 413 -3.52 -19.74 -23.12
C ILE A 413 -5.06 -19.80 -23.07
N ASN A 414 -5.74 -20.18 -24.19
CA ASN A 414 -7.20 -20.23 -24.21
C ASN A 414 -7.72 -21.32 -23.27
N THR A 415 -7.03 -22.48 -23.25
CA THR A 415 -7.33 -23.57 -22.31
C THR A 415 -7.16 -23.12 -20.88
N ALA A 416 -6.05 -22.44 -20.56
CA ALA A 416 -5.77 -21.93 -19.21
C ALA A 416 -6.80 -20.93 -18.72
N LEU A 417 -7.21 -19.97 -19.57
CA LEU A 417 -8.22 -18.97 -19.25
C LEU A 417 -9.62 -19.58 -19.08
N ARG A 418 -9.99 -20.55 -19.91
CA ARG A 418 -11.25 -21.30 -19.76
C ARG A 418 -11.28 -22.07 -18.43
N GLU A 419 -10.23 -22.81 -18.11
CA GLU A 419 -10.12 -23.52 -16.82
C GLU A 419 -10.12 -22.56 -15.64
N ALA A 420 -9.46 -21.38 -15.77
CA ALA A 420 -9.49 -20.34 -14.75
C ALA A 420 -10.92 -19.90 -14.47
N GLU A 421 -11.69 -19.60 -15.54
CA GLU A 421 -13.08 -19.15 -15.42
C GLU A 421 -13.97 -20.19 -14.73
N GLU A 422 -13.85 -21.46 -15.13
CA GLU A 422 -14.59 -22.56 -14.51
C GLU A 422 -14.28 -22.69 -13.00
N ILE A 423 -12.99 -22.66 -12.63
CA ILE A 423 -12.54 -22.78 -11.24
C ILE A 423 -12.98 -21.55 -10.41
N ILE A 424 -12.84 -20.34 -10.96
CA ILE A 424 -13.24 -19.10 -10.29
C ILE A 424 -14.73 -19.13 -10.01
N ASN A 425 -15.54 -19.45 -11.02
CA ASN A 425 -17.01 -19.52 -10.87
C ASN A 425 -17.42 -20.56 -9.81
N LYS A 426 -16.81 -21.73 -9.82
CA LYS A 426 -17.04 -22.75 -8.78
C LYS A 426 -16.74 -22.23 -7.38
N LYS A 427 -15.59 -21.57 -7.21
CA LYS A 427 -15.20 -21.00 -5.91
C LYS A 427 -16.10 -19.86 -5.45
N ILE A 428 -16.61 -19.04 -6.39
CA ILE A 428 -17.60 -18.01 -6.09
C ILE A 428 -18.90 -18.65 -5.57
N ASP A 429 -19.35 -19.73 -6.22
CA ASP A 429 -20.56 -20.46 -5.78
C ASP A 429 -20.37 -21.09 -4.40
N GLU A 430 -19.19 -21.67 -4.12
CA GLU A 430 -18.83 -22.19 -2.80
C GLU A 430 -18.83 -21.09 -1.71
N GLU A 431 -18.30 -19.88 -2.02
CA GLU A 431 -18.33 -18.75 -1.09
C GLU A 431 -19.78 -18.23 -0.84
N LYS A 432 -20.61 -18.22 -1.88
CA LYS A 432 -22.03 -17.84 -1.75
C LYS A 432 -22.82 -18.83 -0.88
N ALA A 433 -22.47 -20.11 -0.95
CA ALA A 433 -23.15 -21.17 -0.19
C ALA A 433 -22.78 -21.17 1.32
N LYS A 434 -21.71 -20.49 1.75
CA LYS A 434 -21.31 -20.35 3.16
C LYS A 434 -22.14 -19.32 3.94
N LYS A 435 -22.96 -18.54 3.25
CA LYS A 435 -23.84 -17.51 3.84
C LYS A 435 -25.25 -18.02 4.02
#